data_72c08a1b0a6c2ad52e84295760e4f8b2
#
_entry.id   72c08a1b0a6c2ad52e84295760e4f8b2
#
_cell.length_a   1.000
_cell.length_b   1.000
_cell.length_c   1.000
_cell.angle_alpha   90.00
_cell.angle_beta   90.00
_cell.angle_gamma   90.00
#
_symmetry.space_group_name_H-M   'P 1'
#
loop_
_entity.id
_entity.type
_entity.pdbx_description
1 polymer ?
#
loop_
_entity_poly.entity_id
_entity_poly.type
_entity_poly.pdbx_seq_one_letter_code
_entity_poly.pdbx_strand_id
1 'polypeptide(L)' 'MQTKDDIKKMAQTFREAADILDEIAELDDKEGMTKEERKEKEEELSARFLMKLIKIQQA' A
#
# COMPACT_ATOMS: atom_id res chain seq x y z
N MET A 1 8.18 9.29 -23.45
CA MET A 1 6.91 10.03 -23.31
C MET A 1 5.84 9.12 -22.75
N GLN A 2 5.15 9.54 -21.70
CA GLN A 2 4.10 8.74 -21.10
C GLN A 2 2.80 8.87 -21.89
N THR A 3 2.16 7.74 -22.17
CA THR A 3 0.88 7.73 -22.86
C THR A 3 -0.25 7.89 -21.84
N LYS A 4 -1.46 8.14 -22.34
CA LYS A 4 -2.66 8.21 -21.52
C LYS A 4 -2.86 6.92 -20.72
N ASP A 5 -2.58 5.77 -21.33
CA ASP A 5 -2.71 4.46 -20.67
C ASP A 5 -1.68 4.29 -19.56
N ASP A 6 -0.46 4.78 -19.76
CA ASP A 6 0.58 4.74 -18.73
C ASP A 6 0.18 5.60 -17.54
N ILE A 7 -0.42 6.76 -17.78
CA ILE A 7 -0.91 7.65 -16.73
C ILE A 7 -2.03 6.98 -15.95
N LYS A 8 -2.95 6.30 -16.63
CA LYS A 8 -4.04 5.56 -15.97
C LYS A 8 -3.52 4.43 -15.10
N LYS A 9 -2.51 3.71 -15.57
CA LYS A 9 -1.89 2.64 -14.79
C LYS A 9 -1.23 3.21 -13.54
N MET A 10 -0.56 4.35 -13.68
CA MET A 10 0.04 5.02 -12.54
C MET A 10 -1.02 5.44 -11.51
N ALA A 11 -2.13 6.01 -11.98
CA ALA A 11 -3.23 6.41 -11.11
C ALA A 11 -3.79 5.20 -10.37
N GLN A 12 -3.92 4.06 -11.04
CA GLN A 12 -4.39 2.83 -10.40
C GLN A 12 -3.43 2.37 -9.31
N THR A 13 -2.13 2.44 -9.58
CA THR A 13 -1.11 2.05 -8.60
C THR A 13 -1.15 2.97 -7.37
N PHE A 14 -1.38 4.27 -7.55
CA PHE A 14 -1.56 5.20 -6.43
C PHE A 14 -2.79 4.85 -5.59
N ARG A 15 -3.89 4.47 -6.23
CA ARG A 15 -5.10 4.05 -5.51
C ARG A 15 -4.85 2.80 -4.69
N GLU A 16 -4.12 1.85 -5.25
CA GLU A 16 -3.76 0.62 -4.54
C GLU A 16 -2.85 0.92 -3.34
N ALA A 17 -1.91 1.86 -3.51
CA ALA A 17 -1.06 2.29 -2.41
C ALA A 17 -1.88 2.97 -1.31
N ALA A 18 -2.84 3.80 -1.68
CA ALA A 18 -3.73 4.45 -0.72
C ALA A 18 -4.56 3.43 0.06
N ASP A 19 -5.06 2.39 -0.61
CA ASP A 19 -5.80 1.32 0.04
C ASP A 19 -4.94 0.60 1.09
N ILE A 20 -3.67 0.41 0.81
CA ILE A 20 -2.74 -0.21 1.76
C ILE A 20 -2.56 0.69 2.99
N LEU A 21 -2.44 2.00 2.79
CA LEU A 21 -2.36 2.95 3.90
C LEU A 21 -3.63 2.91 4.77
N ASP A 22 -4.79 2.78 4.14
CA ASP A 22 -6.05 2.64 4.87
C ASP A 22 -6.05 1.38 5.72
N GLU A 23 -5.55 0.27 5.19
CA GLU A 23 -5.44 -0.97 5.94
C GLU A 23 -4.50 -0.84 7.15
N ILE A 24 -3.38 -0.14 6.98
CA ILE A 24 -2.45 0.12 8.08
C ILE A 24 -3.15 0.95 9.18
N ALA A 25 -3.88 1.97 8.79
CA ALA A 25 -4.61 2.81 9.74
C ALA A 25 -5.66 2.00 10.50
N GLU A 26 -6.34 1.08 9.82
CA GLU A 26 -7.36 0.23 10.43
C GLU A 26 -6.80 -0.76 11.44
N LEU A 27 -5.51 -1.10 11.37
CA LEU A 27 -4.89 -2.02 12.32
C LEU A 27 -4.99 -1.49 13.76
N ASP A 28 -4.91 -0.19 13.95
CA ASP A 28 -5.01 0.42 15.28
C ASP A 28 -6.41 0.27 15.88
N ASP A 29 -7.41 0.12 15.03
CA ASP A 29 -8.81 -0.01 15.47
C ASP A 29 -9.24 -1.46 15.67
N LYS A 30 -8.43 -2.43 15.27
CA LYS A 30 -8.78 -3.84 15.42
C LYS A 30 -8.56 -4.31 16.84
N GLU A 31 -9.64 -4.80 17.44
CA GLU A 31 -9.60 -5.38 18.79
C GLU A 31 -9.20 -6.87 18.69
N GLY A 32 -8.59 -7.36 19.75
CA GLY A 32 -8.22 -8.77 19.85
C GLY A 32 -6.93 -9.14 19.18
N MET A 33 -6.25 -8.19 18.56
CA MET A 33 -4.96 -8.40 17.95
C MET A 33 -3.84 -8.21 18.95
N THR A 34 -2.90 -9.16 19.00
CA THR A 34 -1.72 -8.99 19.85
C THR A 34 -0.76 -7.98 19.23
N LYS A 35 0.18 -7.47 20.03
CA LYS A 35 1.20 -6.55 19.53
C LYS A 35 2.04 -7.20 18.45
N GLU A 36 2.35 -8.48 18.62
CA GLU A 36 3.15 -9.24 17.63
C GLU A 36 2.41 -9.40 16.32
N GLU A 37 1.13 -9.75 16.37
CA GLU A 37 0.31 -9.88 15.17
C GLU A 37 0.18 -8.56 14.44
N ARG A 38 -0.02 -7.46 15.17
CA ARG A 38 -0.12 -6.13 14.60
C ARG A 38 1.18 -5.74 13.92
N LYS A 39 2.31 -5.99 14.58
CA LYS A 39 3.61 -5.67 14.03
C LYS A 39 3.88 -6.43 12.73
N GLU A 40 3.56 -7.72 12.71
CA GLU A 40 3.71 -8.54 11.51
C GLU A 40 2.86 -8.02 10.36
N LYS A 41 1.62 -7.63 10.65
CA LYS A 41 0.73 -7.06 9.65
C LYS A 41 1.25 -5.72 9.13
N GLU A 42 1.73 -4.86 10.02
CA GLU A 42 2.30 -3.59 9.61
C GLU A 42 3.51 -3.79 8.70
N GLU A 43 4.38 -4.74 9.04
CA GLU A 43 5.55 -5.03 8.20
C GLU A 43 5.15 -5.54 6.83
N GLU A 44 4.17 -6.44 6.78
CA GLU A 44 3.66 -6.97 5.52
C GLU A 44 3.06 -5.87 4.65
N LEU A 45 2.20 -5.03 5.24
CA LEU A 45 1.55 -3.95 4.51
C LEU A 45 2.54 -2.88 4.09
N SER A 46 3.53 -2.58 4.93
CA SER A 46 4.59 -1.63 4.59
C SER A 46 5.42 -2.11 3.41
N ALA A 47 5.72 -3.42 3.37
CA ALA A 47 6.44 -4.00 2.26
C ALA A 47 5.64 -3.90 0.96
N ARG A 48 4.34 -4.16 1.01
CA ARG A 48 3.46 -4.01 -0.14
C ARG A 48 3.42 -2.56 -0.63
N PHE A 49 3.35 -1.63 0.31
CA PHE A 49 3.35 -0.20 -0.01
C PHE A 49 4.64 0.20 -0.74
N LEU A 50 5.79 -0.24 -0.23
CA LEU A 50 7.08 0.03 -0.87
C LEU A 50 7.14 -0.54 -2.28
N MET A 51 6.59 -1.74 -2.49
CA MET A 51 6.55 -2.33 -3.82
C MET A 51 5.72 -1.48 -4.79
N LYS A 52 4.62 -0.90 -4.31
CA LYS A 52 3.81 0.00 -5.14
C LYS A 52 4.57 1.27 -5.50
N LEU A 53 5.32 1.84 -4.54
CA LEU A 53 6.14 3.03 -4.80
C LEU A 53 7.21 2.74 -5.85
N ILE A 54 7.87 1.59 -5.77
CA ILE A 54 8.87 1.17 -6.75
C ILE A 54 8.23 1.08 -8.14
N LYS A 55 7.05 0.49 -8.22
CA LYS A 55 6.32 0.34 -9.47
C LYS A 55 5.98 1.70 -10.09
N ILE A 56 5.59 2.66 -9.26
CA ILE A 56 5.31 4.03 -9.71
C ILE A 56 6.56 4.68 -10.27
N GLN A 57 7.70 4.50 -9.61
CA GLN A 57 8.95 5.08 -10.05
C GLN A 57 9.45 4.49 -11.38
N GLN A 58 9.06 3.27 -11.69
CA GLN A 58 9.45 2.60 -12.92
C GLN A 58 8.55 2.94 -14.11
N ALA A 59 7.45 3.60 -13.86
CA ALA A 59 6.48 3.94 -14.89
C ALA A 59 6.91 5.13 -15.76
#